data_086bed37ed99330dae25a6135f578ba4
#
_entry.id   086bed37ed99330dae25a6135f578ba4
#
_cell.length_a   1.000
_cell.length_b   1.000
_cell.length_c   1.000
_cell.angle_alpha   90.00
_cell.angle_beta   90.00
_cell.angle_gamma   90.00
#
_symmetry.space_group_name_H-M   'P 1'
#
loop_
_entity.id
_entity.type
_entity.pdbx_description
1 polymer ?
#
loop_
_entity_poly.entity_id
_entity_poly.type
_entity_poly.pdbx_seq_one_letter_code
_entity_poly.pdbx_strand_id
1 'polypeptide(L)'
;MTLPIVNVVINFSTGAGFAPTLVLDDPVYGILGTDALGDSASTIVDVSNVVQSVNITRGRNALSDVFQTGTLGLRIADQTGAFNPSNTSSPYYGLLQPLRKVTITATDPTTSITWPLFAGYITGYNYQQSQFVGEVSTTTITAVDGFRLLNLATLSTVTGATAGDLSGTRINQILDEIAWPSTLRDVDAGLTTMQANPTTTRTALAALSTVSLSEYGALYMDALGNVTFQDRTVTAGSVANSPIVFADDGTGIAYNQVKLVFDDSQIYNDVTITRTGGTAQNSKNTSSIDTYFNHS
;
A
#
# COMPACT_ATOMS: atom_id res chain seq x y z
N MET A 1 22.06 21.47 -2.24
CA MET A 1 21.14 20.38 -1.87
C MET A 1 21.35 19.28 -2.89
N THR A 2 21.84 18.13 -2.48
CA THR A 2 22.02 16.96 -3.34
C THR A 2 20.66 16.27 -3.51
N LEU A 3 20.28 15.95 -4.75
CA LEU A 3 19.03 15.23 -5.02
C LEU A 3 19.17 13.76 -4.58
N PRO A 4 18.11 13.15 -4.06
CA PRO A 4 18.12 11.73 -3.72
C PRO A 4 18.26 10.89 -4.99
N ILE A 5 18.96 9.77 -4.85
CA ILE A 5 19.08 8.77 -5.92
C ILE A 5 17.86 7.85 -5.84
N VAL A 6 17.05 7.84 -6.89
CA VAL A 6 15.86 6.99 -6.96
C VAL A 6 16.24 5.68 -7.65
N ASN A 7 16.02 4.57 -6.96
CA ASN A 7 16.20 3.23 -7.50
C ASN A 7 14.84 2.59 -7.80
N VAL A 8 14.72 2.02 -8.99
CA VAL A 8 13.53 1.32 -9.47
C VAL A 8 13.90 -0.10 -9.87
N VAL A 9 13.34 -1.05 -9.17
CA VAL A 9 13.64 -2.48 -9.37
C VAL A 9 12.37 -3.23 -9.73
N ILE A 10 12.41 -4.00 -10.80
CA ILE A 10 11.34 -4.88 -11.24
C ILE A 10 11.78 -6.32 -11.05
N ASN A 11 10.98 -7.11 -10.35
CA ASN A 11 11.20 -8.54 -10.19
C ASN A 11 10.28 -9.31 -11.13
N PHE A 12 10.85 -9.86 -12.20
CA PHE A 12 10.12 -10.64 -13.19
C PHE A 12 9.97 -12.12 -12.81
N SER A 13 10.71 -12.61 -11.84
CA SER A 13 10.68 -14.02 -11.42
C SER A 13 9.53 -14.33 -10.47
N THR A 14 9.05 -13.35 -9.71
CA THR A 14 7.94 -13.53 -8.77
C THR A 14 6.66 -12.90 -9.33
N GLY A 15 5.60 -13.71 -9.42
CA GLY A 15 4.24 -13.22 -9.62
C GLY A 15 3.63 -12.72 -8.31
N ALA A 16 2.30 -12.56 -8.31
CA ALA A 16 1.54 -12.21 -7.11
C ALA A 16 1.41 -13.38 -6.10
N GLY A 17 1.83 -14.59 -6.47
CA GLY A 17 1.95 -15.70 -5.52
C GLY A 17 3.11 -15.45 -4.57
N PHE A 18 2.85 -15.60 -3.28
CA PHE A 18 3.85 -15.38 -2.24
C PHE A 18 4.76 -16.61 -2.02
N ALA A 19 4.60 -17.69 -2.82
CA ALA A 19 5.49 -18.84 -2.72
C ALA A 19 6.90 -18.40 -3.15
N PRO A 20 7.85 -18.27 -2.25
CA PRO A 20 9.21 -17.96 -2.60
C PRO A 20 9.80 -19.15 -3.38
N THR A 21 10.56 -18.83 -4.42
CA THR A 21 11.46 -19.82 -4.98
C THR A 21 12.56 -20.14 -3.97
N LEU A 22 13.05 -21.37 -3.97
CA LEU A 22 14.14 -21.80 -3.11
C LEU A 22 15.32 -20.81 -3.19
N VAL A 23 15.71 -20.27 -2.04
CA VAL A 23 16.85 -19.37 -1.89
C VAL A 23 17.98 -20.14 -1.23
N LEU A 24 19.08 -20.38 -1.91
CA LEU A 24 20.21 -21.13 -1.38
C LEU A 24 20.74 -20.46 -0.09
N ASP A 25 20.99 -21.27 0.93
CA ASP A 25 21.45 -20.85 2.27
C ASP A 25 20.45 -19.99 3.07
N ASP A 26 19.20 -19.89 2.65
CA ASP A 26 18.15 -19.25 3.46
C ASP A 26 17.53 -20.28 4.42
N PRO A 27 17.50 -20.02 5.74
CA PRO A 27 16.98 -20.98 6.75
C PRO A 27 15.47 -21.20 6.66
N VAL A 28 14.75 -20.32 5.97
CA VAL A 28 13.28 -20.38 5.82
C VAL A 28 12.89 -20.82 4.42
N TYR A 29 13.56 -20.31 3.40
CA TYR A 29 13.24 -20.53 1.98
C TYR A 29 14.30 -21.38 1.24
N GLY A 30 15.23 -22.00 1.95
CA GLY A 30 16.27 -22.84 1.42
C GLY A 30 16.08 -24.34 1.67
N ILE A 31 14.88 -24.79 2.04
CA ILE A 31 14.62 -26.17 2.44
C ILE A 31 14.30 -27.02 1.21
N LEU A 32 15.22 -27.86 0.80
CA LEU A 32 15.05 -28.83 -0.28
C LEU A 32 13.85 -29.77 0.02
N GLY A 33 12.96 -29.86 -0.96
CA GLY A 33 11.75 -30.70 -0.86
C GLY A 33 10.52 -29.98 -0.30
N THR A 34 10.68 -28.76 0.20
CA THR A 34 9.58 -27.89 0.67
C THR A 34 9.39 -26.71 -0.26
N ASP A 35 10.48 -26.09 -0.68
CA ASP A 35 10.45 -24.91 -1.53
C ASP A 35 10.59 -25.24 -3.00
N ALA A 36 9.84 -24.54 -3.86
CA ALA A 36 9.85 -24.77 -5.28
C ALA A 36 11.19 -24.28 -5.89
N LEU A 37 11.85 -25.15 -6.65
CA LEU A 37 12.99 -24.74 -7.49
C LEU A 37 12.50 -23.75 -8.53
N GLY A 38 13.16 -22.60 -8.64
CA GLY A 38 12.87 -21.64 -9.70
C GLY A 38 13.16 -22.24 -11.07
N ASP A 39 12.19 -22.15 -11.97
CA ASP A 39 12.33 -22.65 -13.35
C ASP A 39 13.29 -21.81 -14.21
N SER A 40 13.64 -20.63 -13.73
CA SER A 40 14.62 -19.74 -14.38
C SER A 40 15.33 -18.89 -13.34
N ALA A 41 16.55 -18.44 -13.69
CA ALA A 41 17.28 -17.48 -12.87
C ALA A 41 16.38 -16.30 -12.50
N SER A 42 16.37 -15.95 -11.22
CA SER A 42 15.65 -14.79 -10.71
C SER A 42 16.02 -13.54 -11.51
N THR A 43 15.13 -13.08 -12.37
CA THR A 43 15.39 -11.89 -13.19
C THR A 43 14.90 -10.66 -12.44
N ILE A 44 15.77 -10.14 -11.59
CA ILE A 44 15.58 -8.84 -10.93
C ILE A 44 16.33 -7.80 -11.76
N VAL A 45 15.60 -6.80 -12.23
CA VAL A 45 16.15 -5.80 -13.14
C VAL A 45 16.08 -4.43 -12.48
N ASP A 46 17.23 -3.80 -12.36
CA ASP A 46 17.34 -2.39 -12.02
C ASP A 46 17.14 -1.57 -13.29
N VAL A 47 16.07 -0.79 -13.33
CA VAL A 47 15.70 0.07 -14.46
C VAL A 47 15.96 1.54 -14.20
N SER A 48 16.59 1.88 -13.08
CA SER A 48 16.80 3.27 -12.62
C SER A 48 17.43 4.15 -13.69
N ASN A 49 18.38 3.62 -14.45
CA ASN A 49 19.11 4.37 -15.47
C ASN A 49 18.27 4.78 -16.69
N VAL A 50 17.14 4.14 -16.92
CA VAL A 50 16.26 4.41 -18.07
C VAL A 50 14.95 5.08 -17.64
N VAL A 51 14.74 5.30 -16.35
CA VAL A 51 13.56 5.97 -15.82
C VAL A 51 13.60 7.45 -16.17
N GLN A 52 12.51 7.95 -16.74
CA GLN A 52 12.31 9.36 -17.05
C GLN A 52 11.47 10.08 -15.99
N SER A 53 10.44 9.39 -15.46
CA SER A 53 9.60 9.95 -14.41
C SER A 53 8.97 8.85 -13.56
N VAL A 54 8.78 9.17 -12.28
CA VAL A 54 8.09 8.36 -11.29
C VAL A 54 6.99 9.20 -10.68
N ASN A 55 5.77 8.70 -10.70
CA ASN A 55 4.64 9.32 -10.04
C ASN A 55 3.99 8.30 -9.09
N ILE A 56 4.00 8.60 -7.81
CA ILE A 56 3.44 7.76 -6.75
C ILE A 56 2.33 8.53 -6.06
N THR A 57 1.14 7.92 -5.98
CA THR A 57 0.03 8.44 -5.18
C THR A 57 -0.36 7.39 -4.15
N ARG A 58 -0.37 7.77 -2.88
CA ARG A 58 -0.77 6.88 -1.76
C ARG A 58 -1.19 7.73 -0.56
N GLY A 59 -1.95 7.12 0.34
CA GLY A 59 -2.39 7.77 1.54
C GLY A 59 -3.90 8.05 1.57
N ARG A 60 -4.29 9.06 2.32
CA ARG A 60 -5.68 9.54 2.47
C ARG A 60 -5.70 11.06 2.48
N ASN A 61 -6.83 11.67 2.13
CA ASN A 61 -6.96 13.13 2.06
C ASN A 61 -7.24 13.77 3.43
N ALA A 62 -8.06 13.13 4.24
CA ALA A 62 -8.39 13.58 5.59
C ALA A 62 -8.16 12.47 6.62
N LEU A 63 -8.03 12.85 7.90
CA LEU A 63 -7.78 11.88 8.97
C LEU A 63 -8.92 10.85 9.12
N SER A 64 -10.15 11.25 8.81
CA SER A 64 -11.34 10.40 8.84
C SER A 64 -11.52 9.50 7.61
N ASP A 65 -10.74 9.74 6.55
CA ASP A 65 -10.86 9.00 5.30
C ASP A 65 -10.23 7.61 5.40
N VAL A 66 -10.75 6.70 4.59
CA VAL A 66 -10.13 5.39 4.35
C VAL A 66 -8.91 5.57 3.45
N PHE A 67 -7.85 4.86 3.76
CA PHE A 67 -6.67 4.84 2.88
C PHE A 67 -7.01 4.29 1.50
N GLN A 68 -6.57 5.00 0.48
CA GLN A 68 -6.77 4.61 -0.91
C GLN A 68 -5.68 3.62 -1.36
N THR A 69 -6.00 2.83 -2.38
CA THR A 69 -5.02 1.98 -3.06
C THR A 69 -3.88 2.85 -3.60
N GLY A 70 -2.65 2.53 -3.22
CA GLY A 70 -1.47 3.19 -3.75
C GLY A 70 -1.28 2.90 -5.23
N THR A 71 -0.96 3.91 -6.01
CA THR A 71 -0.73 3.80 -7.45
C THR A 71 0.64 4.30 -7.83
N LEU A 72 1.23 3.68 -8.86
CA LEU A 72 2.49 4.06 -9.46
C LEU A 72 2.31 4.24 -10.97
N GLY A 73 2.77 5.37 -11.49
CA GLY A 73 3.03 5.61 -12.90
C GLY A 73 4.53 5.76 -13.12
N LEU A 74 5.12 4.88 -13.92
CA LEU A 74 6.53 4.87 -14.23
C LEU A 74 6.71 5.02 -15.73
N ARG A 75 7.47 6.04 -16.17
CA ARG A 75 7.83 6.22 -17.58
C ARG A 75 9.30 5.90 -17.78
N ILE A 76 9.57 5.00 -18.70
CA ILE A 76 10.90 4.49 -19.04
C ILE A 76 11.24 4.87 -20.48
N ALA A 77 12.48 5.33 -20.70
CA ALA A 77 13.05 5.41 -22.05
C ALA A 77 13.31 3.99 -22.56
N ASP A 78 12.66 3.63 -23.67
CA ASP A 78 12.70 2.26 -24.18
C ASP A 78 12.92 2.25 -25.68
N GLN A 79 14.12 2.68 -26.08
CA GLN A 79 14.50 2.81 -27.49
C GLN A 79 14.51 1.49 -28.23
N THR A 80 14.81 0.42 -27.54
CA THR A 80 14.92 -0.94 -28.12
C THR A 80 13.63 -1.74 -28.06
N GLY A 81 12.61 -1.22 -27.39
CA GLY A 81 11.37 -1.94 -27.12
C GLY A 81 11.60 -3.11 -26.16
N ALA A 82 12.53 -2.97 -25.22
CA ALA A 82 12.83 -4.02 -24.24
C ALA A 82 11.63 -4.32 -23.35
N PHE A 83 10.81 -3.32 -23.04
CA PHE A 83 9.59 -3.45 -22.25
C PHE A 83 8.30 -3.57 -23.09
N ASN A 84 8.43 -3.84 -24.39
CA ASN A 84 7.32 -4.17 -25.25
C ASN A 84 7.00 -5.68 -25.17
N PRO A 85 5.84 -6.09 -24.63
CA PRO A 85 5.49 -7.51 -24.49
C PRO A 85 5.45 -8.30 -25.81
N SER A 86 5.26 -7.60 -26.95
CA SER A 86 5.20 -8.21 -28.28
C SER A 86 6.56 -8.32 -28.96
N ASN A 87 7.62 -7.76 -28.37
CA ASN A 87 8.96 -7.80 -28.94
C ASN A 87 9.66 -9.14 -28.61
N THR A 88 9.67 -10.06 -29.56
CA THR A 88 10.32 -11.38 -29.40
C THR A 88 11.84 -11.33 -29.26
N SER A 89 12.47 -10.20 -29.61
CA SER A 89 13.91 -9.97 -29.44
C SER A 89 14.25 -9.29 -28.10
N SER A 90 13.25 -8.98 -27.27
CA SER A 90 13.47 -8.38 -25.97
C SER A 90 14.15 -9.37 -25.03
N PRO A 91 15.12 -8.91 -24.19
CA PRO A 91 15.70 -9.73 -23.13
C PRO A 91 14.64 -10.14 -22.08
N TYR A 92 13.50 -9.46 -22.05
CA TYR A 92 12.39 -9.72 -21.10
C TYR A 92 11.19 -10.37 -21.78
N TYR A 93 11.35 -10.89 -23.02
CA TYR A 93 10.25 -11.56 -23.72
C TYR A 93 9.72 -12.75 -22.90
N GLY A 94 8.39 -12.82 -22.74
CA GLY A 94 7.71 -13.82 -21.91
C GLY A 94 7.69 -13.51 -20.40
N LEU A 95 8.54 -12.59 -19.93
CA LEU A 95 8.60 -12.18 -18.52
C LEU A 95 7.71 -10.97 -18.21
N LEU A 96 7.38 -10.16 -19.22
CA LEU A 96 6.55 -8.97 -19.11
C LEU A 96 5.07 -9.34 -18.92
N GLN A 97 4.75 -9.81 -17.73
CA GLN A 97 3.41 -10.25 -17.34
C GLN A 97 2.83 -9.32 -16.27
N PRO A 98 1.50 -9.19 -16.19
CA PRO A 98 0.85 -8.49 -15.08
C PRO A 98 1.22 -9.11 -13.72
N LEU A 99 1.04 -8.33 -12.66
CA LEU A 99 1.29 -8.70 -11.27
C LEU A 99 2.75 -9.04 -10.94
N ARG A 100 3.70 -8.61 -11.76
CA ARG A 100 5.12 -8.62 -11.38
C ARG A 100 5.40 -7.55 -10.34
N LYS A 101 6.25 -7.86 -9.37
CA LYS A 101 6.56 -6.95 -8.26
C LYS A 101 7.47 -5.82 -8.73
N VAL A 102 7.15 -4.60 -8.34
CA VAL A 102 8.00 -3.42 -8.53
C VAL A 102 8.24 -2.75 -7.17
N THR A 103 9.48 -2.35 -6.93
CA THR A 103 9.89 -1.63 -5.73
C THR A 103 10.62 -0.35 -6.11
N ILE A 104 10.34 0.71 -5.37
CA ILE A 104 11.00 2.01 -5.54
C ILE A 104 11.56 2.45 -4.20
N THR A 105 12.82 2.83 -4.22
CA THR A 105 13.53 3.38 -3.06
C THR A 105 14.19 4.69 -3.43
N ALA A 106 14.45 5.53 -2.44
CA ALA A 106 15.25 6.74 -2.58
C ALA A 106 16.40 6.71 -1.57
N THR A 107 17.61 6.94 -2.04
CA THR A 107 18.81 6.96 -1.22
C THR A 107 19.35 8.40 -1.15
N ASP A 108 19.57 8.91 0.04
CA ASP A 108 20.27 10.17 0.25
C ASP A 108 21.78 9.95 0.00
N PRO A 109 22.38 10.59 -0.99
CA PRO A 109 23.78 10.40 -1.30
C PRO A 109 24.74 10.94 -0.22
N THR A 110 24.23 11.78 0.68
CA THR A 110 25.04 12.38 1.76
C THR A 110 25.13 11.47 2.98
N THR A 111 24.00 10.89 3.37
CA THR A 111 23.89 10.02 4.57
C THR A 111 23.91 8.53 4.24
N SER A 112 23.78 8.18 2.98
CA SER A 112 23.62 6.79 2.48
C SER A 112 22.38 6.08 3.08
N ILE A 113 21.44 6.83 3.64
CA ILE A 113 20.18 6.27 4.14
C ILE A 113 19.25 6.05 2.97
N THR A 114 18.66 4.85 2.89
CA THR A 114 17.69 4.48 1.87
C THR A 114 16.29 4.38 2.48
N TRP A 115 15.35 5.08 1.87
CA TRP A 115 13.93 5.02 2.23
C TRP A 115 13.14 4.27 1.17
N PRO A 116 12.28 3.32 1.55
CA PRO A 116 11.30 2.75 0.65
C PRO A 116 10.24 3.81 0.32
N LEU A 117 9.88 3.92 -0.95
CA LEU A 117 8.84 4.83 -1.42
C LEU A 117 7.57 4.08 -1.84
N PHE A 118 7.75 2.94 -2.50
CA PHE A 118 6.63 2.15 -3.03
C PHE A 118 7.04 0.71 -3.23
N ALA A 119 6.13 -0.21 -2.89
CA ALA A 119 6.17 -1.60 -3.30
C ALA A 119 4.78 -2.01 -3.79
N GLY A 120 4.72 -2.63 -4.97
CA GLY A 120 3.43 -2.99 -5.55
C GLY A 120 3.57 -3.93 -6.74
N TYR A 121 2.49 -4.08 -7.49
CA TYR A 121 2.32 -5.06 -8.55
C TYR A 121 1.94 -4.38 -9.84
N ILE A 122 2.67 -4.67 -10.91
CA ILE A 122 2.48 -4.07 -12.23
C ILE A 122 1.13 -4.52 -12.80
N THR A 123 0.34 -3.57 -13.24
CA THR A 123 -0.96 -3.80 -13.87
C THR A 123 -0.90 -3.74 -15.39
N GLY A 124 0.10 -3.07 -15.95
CA GLY A 124 0.24 -2.98 -17.40
C GLY A 124 1.54 -2.37 -17.86
N TYR A 125 1.90 -2.72 -19.08
CA TYR A 125 3.01 -2.18 -19.86
C TYR A 125 2.43 -1.53 -21.12
N ASN A 126 2.64 -0.25 -21.30
CA ASN A 126 2.17 0.50 -22.46
C ASN A 126 3.37 1.06 -23.23
N TYR A 127 3.77 0.35 -24.28
CA TYR A 127 4.87 0.75 -25.15
C TYR A 127 4.39 1.73 -26.22
N GLN A 128 5.08 2.86 -26.34
CA GLN A 128 4.84 3.86 -27.35
C GLN A 128 6.10 4.04 -28.19
N GLN A 129 6.04 3.58 -29.43
CA GLN A 129 7.12 3.79 -30.40
C GLN A 129 7.05 5.20 -30.97
N SER A 130 8.18 5.91 -30.94
CA SER A 130 8.34 7.15 -31.70
C SER A 130 8.99 6.85 -33.06
N GLN A 131 8.44 7.45 -34.08
CA GLN A 131 8.98 7.39 -35.46
C GLN A 131 9.70 8.67 -35.85
N PHE A 132 9.70 9.68 -34.98
CA PHE A 132 10.35 10.96 -35.27
C PHE A 132 11.84 10.93 -34.93
N VAL A 133 12.66 11.50 -35.78
CA VAL A 133 14.11 11.61 -35.56
C VAL A 133 14.35 12.48 -34.32
N GLY A 134 15.07 11.94 -33.34
CA GLY A 134 15.39 12.64 -32.09
C GLY A 134 14.42 12.40 -30.94
N GLU A 135 13.29 11.72 -31.16
CA GLU A 135 12.40 11.30 -30.09
C GLU A 135 12.75 9.89 -29.60
N VAL A 136 12.61 9.69 -28.30
CA VAL A 136 12.85 8.40 -27.65
C VAL A 136 11.54 7.64 -27.50
N SER A 137 11.50 6.39 -27.97
CA SER A 137 10.39 5.48 -27.65
C SER A 137 10.32 5.27 -26.16
N THR A 138 9.12 5.16 -25.63
CA THR A 138 8.90 5.07 -24.17
C THR A 138 7.95 3.95 -23.82
N THR A 139 8.15 3.35 -22.65
CA THR A 139 7.18 2.46 -22.03
C THR A 139 6.63 3.10 -20.76
N THR A 140 5.32 3.18 -20.65
CA THR A 140 4.64 3.54 -19.41
C THR A 140 4.23 2.26 -18.68
N ILE A 141 4.77 2.08 -17.48
CA ILE A 141 4.40 0.97 -16.59
C ILE A 141 3.49 1.54 -15.52
N THR A 142 2.35 0.90 -15.34
CA THR A 142 1.41 1.20 -14.25
C THR A 142 1.44 0.10 -13.23
N ALA A 143 1.40 0.45 -11.95
CA ALA A 143 1.35 -0.51 -10.87
C ALA A 143 0.44 -0.02 -9.74
N VAL A 144 0.00 -0.95 -8.90
CA VAL A 144 -0.82 -0.71 -7.71
C VAL A 144 -0.23 -1.47 -6.54
N ASP A 145 -0.51 -1.04 -5.32
CA ASP A 145 -0.05 -1.71 -4.10
C ASP A 145 -0.78 -3.04 -3.84
N GLY A 146 -0.50 -3.67 -2.69
CA GLY A 146 -1.07 -4.95 -2.31
C GLY A 146 -2.59 -4.95 -2.11
N PHE A 147 -3.25 -3.81 -1.98
CA PHE A 147 -4.71 -3.72 -1.94
C PHE A 147 -5.36 -4.32 -3.20
N ARG A 148 -4.65 -4.27 -4.34
CA ARG A 148 -5.12 -4.95 -5.56
C ARG A 148 -5.27 -6.45 -5.35
N LEU A 149 -4.30 -7.10 -4.71
CA LEU A 149 -4.34 -8.54 -4.44
C LEU A 149 -5.44 -8.88 -3.43
N LEU A 150 -5.56 -8.09 -2.36
CA LEU A 150 -6.61 -8.23 -1.36
C LEU A 150 -8.01 -8.06 -1.95
N ASN A 151 -8.14 -7.24 -3.01
CA ASN A 151 -9.40 -7.06 -3.72
C ASN A 151 -9.70 -8.18 -4.74
N LEU A 152 -8.68 -8.90 -5.19
CA LEU A 152 -8.87 -10.07 -6.06
C LEU A 152 -9.22 -11.33 -5.28
N ALA A 153 -8.68 -11.47 -4.05
CA ALA A 153 -8.97 -12.59 -3.18
C ALA A 153 -10.38 -12.49 -2.61
N THR A 154 -11.15 -13.56 -2.72
CA THR A 154 -12.52 -13.66 -2.18
C THR A 154 -12.59 -14.70 -1.08
N LEU A 155 -13.38 -14.43 -0.05
CA LEU A 155 -13.63 -15.33 1.08
C LEU A 155 -15.12 -15.29 1.45
N SER A 156 -15.64 -16.40 1.97
CA SER A 156 -16.99 -16.50 2.53
C SER A 156 -16.97 -16.81 4.02
N THR A 157 -15.96 -17.56 4.44
CA THR A 157 -15.70 -17.91 5.85
C THR A 157 -14.30 -17.41 6.24
N VAL A 158 -14.06 -17.30 7.51
CA VAL A 158 -12.73 -17.02 8.08
C VAL A 158 -12.50 -18.03 9.19
N THR A 159 -11.55 -18.92 8.97
CA THR A 159 -11.24 -20.00 9.91
C THR A 159 -10.78 -19.45 11.26
N GLY A 160 -11.34 -19.98 12.33
CA GLY A 160 -11.01 -19.56 13.71
C GLY A 160 -11.65 -18.24 14.15
N ALA A 161 -12.35 -17.52 13.28
CA ALA A 161 -12.98 -16.24 13.59
C ALA A 161 -14.23 -16.43 14.46
N THR A 162 -14.20 -15.89 15.68
CA THR A 162 -15.28 -16.00 16.66
C THR A 162 -15.74 -14.62 17.16
N ALA A 163 -16.95 -14.57 17.71
CA ALA A 163 -17.38 -13.35 18.39
C ALA A 163 -16.52 -13.12 19.64
N GLY A 164 -16.09 -11.87 19.84
CA GLY A 164 -15.20 -11.48 20.94
C GLY A 164 -13.72 -11.39 20.56
N ASP A 165 -13.31 -11.83 19.36
CA ASP A 165 -11.94 -11.61 18.89
C ASP A 165 -11.62 -10.11 18.85
N LEU A 166 -10.40 -9.73 19.16
CA LEU A 166 -9.91 -8.38 18.93
C LEU A 166 -9.77 -8.09 17.42
N SER A 167 -9.85 -6.82 17.07
CA SER A 167 -9.78 -6.37 15.67
C SER A 167 -8.51 -6.82 14.96
N GLY A 168 -7.33 -6.71 15.59
CA GLY A 168 -6.07 -7.20 15.02
C GLY A 168 -6.01 -8.71 14.86
N THR A 169 -6.58 -9.48 15.82
CA THR A 169 -6.72 -10.92 15.67
C THR A 169 -7.57 -11.27 14.46
N ARG A 170 -8.71 -10.59 14.29
CA ARG A 170 -9.59 -10.79 13.14
C ARG A 170 -8.91 -10.44 11.82
N ILE A 171 -8.09 -9.38 11.77
CA ILE A 171 -7.30 -9.03 10.57
C ILE A 171 -6.33 -10.17 10.24
N ASN A 172 -5.59 -10.68 11.23
CA ASN A 172 -4.67 -11.78 10.99
C ASN A 172 -5.39 -13.05 10.49
N GLN A 173 -6.53 -13.41 11.07
CA GLN A 173 -7.34 -14.54 10.61
C GLN A 173 -7.80 -14.38 9.16
N ILE A 174 -8.22 -13.16 8.75
CA ILE A 174 -8.59 -12.88 7.36
C ILE A 174 -7.38 -13.03 6.42
N LEU A 175 -6.21 -12.55 6.85
CA LEU A 175 -4.97 -12.67 6.08
C LEU A 175 -4.48 -14.12 6.00
N ASP A 176 -4.69 -14.93 7.05
CA ASP A 176 -4.38 -16.36 7.05
C ASP A 176 -5.27 -17.13 6.08
N GLU A 177 -6.57 -16.79 6.02
CA GLU A 177 -7.53 -17.44 5.12
C GLU A 177 -7.14 -17.32 3.65
N ILE A 178 -6.48 -16.21 3.28
CA ILE A 178 -6.00 -15.97 1.91
C ILE A 178 -4.51 -16.30 1.75
N ALA A 179 -3.88 -16.96 2.71
CA ALA A 179 -2.46 -17.30 2.74
C ALA A 179 -1.52 -16.09 2.52
N TRP A 180 -1.89 -14.91 3.07
CA TRP A 180 -1.00 -13.76 3.04
C TRP A 180 0.17 -13.98 4.00
N PRO A 181 1.45 -13.81 3.58
CA PRO A 181 2.61 -14.10 4.41
C PRO A 181 2.64 -13.30 5.71
N SER A 182 3.00 -13.93 6.81
CA SER A 182 3.16 -13.26 8.10
C SER A 182 4.29 -12.22 8.09
N THR A 183 5.30 -12.41 7.24
CA THR A 183 6.42 -11.48 7.06
C THR A 183 6.04 -10.19 6.34
N LEU A 184 4.86 -10.13 5.75
CA LEU A 184 4.30 -8.96 5.05
C LEU A 184 3.12 -8.37 5.82
N ARG A 185 3.15 -8.43 7.14
CA ARG A 185 2.12 -7.89 8.04
C ARG A 185 2.75 -7.07 9.14
N ASP A 186 2.11 -5.95 9.44
CA ASP A 186 2.38 -5.10 10.60
C ASP A 186 1.02 -4.74 11.21
N VAL A 187 0.56 -5.56 12.16
CA VAL A 187 -0.82 -5.55 12.65
C VAL A 187 -0.85 -5.39 14.16
N ASP A 188 -1.36 -4.25 14.62
CA ASP A 188 -1.63 -4.01 16.03
C ASP A 188 -2.71 -4.97 16.57
N ALA A 189 -2.68 -5.25 17.87
CA ALA A 189 -3.66 -6.12 18.52
C ALA A 189 -5.10 -5.58 18.40
N GLY A 190 -5.24 -4.25 18.40
CA GLY A 190 -6.54 -3.57 18.41
C GLY A 190 -7.22 -3.63 19.79
N LEU A 191 -8.28 -2.85 19.93
CA LEU A 191 -9.01 -2.71 21.20
C LEU A 191 -10.49 -3.08 21.08
N THR A 192 -11.03 -3.08 19.87
CA THR A 192 -12.44 -3.38 19.63
C THR A 192 -12.67 -4.87 19.50
N THR A 193 -13.65 -5.39 20.23
CA THR A 193 -14.10 -6.76 20.07
C THR A 193 -15.06 -6.89 18.89
N MET A 194 -14.78 -7.86 18.02
CA MET A 194 -15.53 -8.10 16.79
C MET A 194 -16.72 -9.02 17.05
N GLN A 195 -17.78 -8.83 16.25
CA GLN A 195 -18.90 -9.77 16.17
C GLN A 195 -18.50 -11.04 15.43
N ALA A 196 -19.39 -12.06 15.45
CA ALA A 196 -19.21 -13.25 14.63
C ALA A 196 -18.98 -12.86 13.16
N ASN A 197 -18.03 -13.54 12.51
CA ASN A 197 -17.70 -13.26 11.11
C ASN A 197 -18.90 -13.64 10.22
N PRO A 198 -19.36 -12.75 9.32
CA PRO A 198 -20.43 -13.09 8.40
C PRO A 198 -19.96 -14.15 7.39
N THR A 199 -20.89 -15.02 6.98
CA THR A 199 -20.64 -16.10 6.01
C THR A 199 -20.92 -15.68 4.56
N THR A 200 -21.09 -14.38 4.31
CA THR A 200 -21.34 -13.85 2.96
C THR A 200 -20.03 -13.73 2.18
N THR A 201 -20.07 -14.11 0.89
CA THR A 201 -18.91 -13.96 0.00
C THR A 201 -18.59 -12.48 -0.21
N ARG A 202 -17.32 -12.13 0.01
CA ARG A 202 -16.79 -10.78 -0.15
C ARG A 202 -15.30 -10.82 -0.46
N THR A 203 -14.74 -9.69 -0.90
CA THR A 203 -13.28 -9.60 -1.08
C THR A 203 -12.58 -9.51 0.29
N ALA A 204 -11.34 -9.98 0.35
CA ALA A 204 -10.53 -9.85 1.57
C ALA A 204 -10.36 -8.38 1.97
N LEU A 205 -10.17 -7.48 0.99
CA LEU A 205 -10.09 -6.04 1.26
C LEU A 205 -11.37 -5.50 1.92
N ALA A 206 -12.55 -5.90 1.45
CA ALA A 206 -13.82 -5.48 2.04
C ALA A 206 -13.98 -6.01 3.48
N ALA A 207 -13.52 -7.25 3.74
CA ALA A 207 -13.52 -7.81 5.07
C ALA A 207 -12.58 -7.05 6.02
N LEU A 208 -11.36 -6.78 5.59
CA LEU A 208 -10.36 -6.02 6.35
C LEU A 208 -10.82 -4.58 6.61
N SER A 209 -11.39 -3.92 5.60
CA SER A 209 -11.93 -2.56 5.74
C SER A 209 -13.07 -2.49 6.77
N THR A 210 -13.93 -3.51 6.82
CA THR A 210 -15.00 -3.57 7.84
C THR A 210 -14.43 -3.65 9.25
N VAL A 211 -13.35 -4.42 9.45
CA VAL A 211 -12.67 -4.52 10.75
C VAL A 211 -12.02 -3.20 11.12
N SER A 212 -11.29 -2.58 10.18
CA SER A 212 -10.62 -1.30 10.38
C SER A 212 -11.60 -0.18 10.74
N LEU A 213 -12.73 -0.10 10.04
CA LEU A 213 -13.80 0.87 10.35
C LEU A 213 -14.42 0.61 11.73
N SER A 214 -14.60 -0.65 12.13
CA SER A 214 -15.14 -1.00 13.44
C SER A 214 -14.20 -0.61 14.59
N GLU A 215 -12.89 -0.65 14.35
CA GLU A 215 -11.87 -0.19 15.29
C GLU A 215 -11.69 1.33 15.27
N TYR A 216 -12.11 2.01 14.19
CA TYR A 216 -11.70 3.37 13.87
C TYR A 216 -10.17 3.48 13.74
N GLY A 217 -9.56 2.41 13.24
CA GLY A 217 -8.14 2.27 13.01
C GLY A 217 -7.73 2.68 11.60
N ALA A 218 -6.45 2.55 11.31
CA ALA A 218 -5.88 2.82 9.99
C ALA A 218 -5.41 1.52 9.34
N LEU A 219 -5.98 1.17 8.19
CA LEU A 219 -5.55 0.04 7.37
C LEU A 219 -4.95 0.57 6.07
N TYR A 220 -3.69 0.24 5.79
CA TYR A 220 -2.98 0.69 4.58
C TYR A 220 -1.87 -0.28 4.19
N MET A 221 -1.37 -0.11 2.96
CA MET A 221 -0.12 -0.75 2.54
C MET A 221 1.04 0.19 2.85
N ASP A 222 2.05 -0.26 3.56
CA ASP A 222 3.25 0.55 3.79
C ASP A 222 4.15 0.65 2.53
N ALA A 223 5.26 1.35 2.62
CA ALA A 223 6.17 1.53 1.49
C ALA A 223 6.98 0.27 1.15
N LEU A 224 7.07 -0.68 2.07
CA LEU A 224 7.71 -1.98 1.88
C LEU A 224 6.76 -3.02 1.27
N GLY A 225 5.45 -2.72 1.26
CA GLY A 225 4.40 -3.61 0.78
C GLY A 225 3.80 -4.50 1.86
N ASN A 226 3.95 -4.12 3.14
CA ASN A 226 3.27 -4.80 4.24
C ASN A 226 1.83 -4.31 4.36
N VAL A 227 0.92 -5.21 4.71
CA VAL A 227 -0.40 -4.84 5.22
C VAL A 227 -0.21 -4.31 6.63
N THR A 228 -0.44 -3.02 6.81
CA THR A 228 -0.30 -2.34 8.10
C THR A 228 -1.67 -2.01 8.66
N PHE A 229 -1.90 -2.41 9.89
CA PHE A 229 -3.08 -2.02 10.65
C PHE A 229 -2.65 -1.38 11.97
N GLN A 230 -3.02 -0.12 12.13
CA GLN A 230 -2.83 0.63 13.36
C GLN A 230 -4.18 0.81 14.06
N ASP A 231 -4.21 0.53 15.35
CA ASP A 231 -5.39 0.75 16.14
C ASP A 231 -5.64 2.26 16.38
N ARG A 232 -6.81 2.60 16.91
CA ARG A 232 -7.20 4.00 17.14
C ARG A 232 -6.29 4.75 18.10
N THR A 233 -5.60 4.06 19.02
CA THR A 233 -4.72 4.72 20.01
C THR A 233 -3.39 5.10 19.39
N VAL A 234 -2.84 4.28 18.51
CA VAL A 234 -1.62 4.58 17.77
C VAL A 234 -1.85 5.76 16.83
N THR A 235 -2.97 5.76 16.11
CA THR A 235 -3.34 6.88 15.22
C THR A 235 -3.49 8.19 15.98
N ALA A 236 -4.20 8.18 17.12
CA ALA A 236 -4.35 9.37 17.97
C ALA A 236 -3.02 9.77 18.65
N GLY A 237 -2.24 8.79 19.11
CA GLY A 237 -0.96 9.01 19.80
C GLY A 237 0.12 9.56 18.86
N SER A 238 0.19 9.09 17.61
CA SER A 238 1.19 9.56 16.64
C SER A 238 1.02 11.05 16.32
N VAL A 239 -0.21 11.52 16.22
CA VAL A 239 -0.49 12.96 16.01
C VAL A 239 -0.07 13.80 17.20
N ALA A 240 -0.21 13.29 18.43
CA ALA A 240 0.11 14.04 19.65
C ALA A 240 1.60 14.00 20.03
N ASN A 241 2.29 12.90 19.75
CA ASN A 241 3.61 12.61 20.33
C ASN A 241 4.80 12.82 19.38
N SER A 242 4.56 12.92 18.09
CA SER A 242 5.64 13.08 17.08
C SER A 242 5.22 14.03 15.97
N PRO A 243 5.04 15.33 16.28
CA PRO A 243 4.71 16.30 15.25
C PRO A 243 5.86 16.42 14.24
N ILE A 244 5.51 16.38 12.95
CA ILE A 244 6.47 16.70 11.89
C ILE A 244 6.55 18.23 11.81
N VAL A 245 7.76 18.76 11.99
CA VAL A 245 8.01 20.20 11.94
C VAL A 245 8.43 20.59 10.52
N PHE A 246 7.68 21.49 9.91
CA PHE A 246 8.06 22.16 8.68
C PHE A 246 8.59 23.54 9.05
N ALA A 247 9.82 23.86 8.66
CA ALA A 247 10.46 25.10 8.99
C ALA A 247 11.40 25.56 7.86
N ASP A 248 11.63 26.86 7.75
CA ASP A 248 12.56 27.49 6.80
C ASP A 248 13.89 27.90 7.44
N ASP A 249 14.03 27.71 8.74
CA ASP A 249 15.21 28.04 9.54
C ASP A 249 16.29 26.93 9.61
N GLY A 250 16.04 25.81 8.90
CA GLY A 250 16.93 24.64 8.87
C GLY A 250 16.76 23.66 10.03
N THR A 251 15.81 23.88 10.94
CA THR A 251 15.53 22.98 12.07
C THR A 251 14.50 21.90 11.75
N GLY A 252 13.72 22.06 10.67
CA GLY A 252 12.66 21.15 10.24
C GLY A 252 12.76 20.77 8.77
N ILE A 253 11.68 20.19 8.25
CA ILE A 253 11.57 19.88 6.84
C ILE A 253 11.32 21.17 6.06
N ALA A 254 12.19 21.49 5.11
CA ALA A 254 12.04 22.65 4.25
C ALA A 254 10.78 22.51 3.38
N TYR A 255 10.02 23.59 3.25
CA TYR A 255 8.83 23.65 2.41
C TYR A 255 8.91 24.83 1.42
N ASN A 256 8.25 24.68 0.29
CA ASN A 256 8.20 25.72 -0.73
C ASN A 256 6.95 26.60 -0.60
N GLN A 257 5.82 25.98 -0.26
CA GLN A 257 4.53 26.67 -0.13
C GLN A 257 3.65 26.00 0.91
N VAL A 258 3.00 26.81 1.74
CA VAL A 258 1.96 26.38 2.68
C VAL A 258 0.65 27.06 2.29
N LYS A 259 -0.41 26.24 2.13
CA LYS A 259 -1.78 26.74 1.98
C LYS A 259 -2.57 26.34 3.23
N LEU A 260 -3.02 27.32 3.99
CA LEU A 260 -3.93 27.10 5.11
C LEU A 260 -5.36 27.29 4.62
N VAL A 261 -6.18 26.30 4.89
CA VAL A 261 -7.63 26.34 4.56
C VAL A 261 -8.40 26.21 5.87
N PHE A 262 -9.32 27.14 6.09
CA PHE A 262 -10.27 27.10 7.19
C PHE A 262 -11.66 27.09 6.56
N ASP A 263 -12.36 25.96 6.67
CA ASP A 263 -13.72 25.79 6.19
C ASP A 263 -14.52 24.95 7.20
N ASP A 264 -15.79 24.82 6.97
CA ASP A 264 -16.73 24.08 7.84
C ASP A 264 -16.85 22.59 7.49
N SER A 265 -16.14 22.12 6.46
CA SER A 265 -16.27 20.76 5.93
C SER A 265 -15.82 19.66 6.91
N GLN A 266 -15.06 20.03 7.94
CA GLN A 266 -14.54 19.12 8.97
C GLN A 266 -15.24 19.30 10.33
N ILE A 267 -16.30 20.11 10.40
CA ILE A 267 -17.04 20.32 11.65
C ILE A 267 -18.14 19.27 11.76
N TYR A 268 -18.00 18.37 12.74
CA TYR A 268 -19.02 17.41 13.14
C TYR A 268 -19.25 17.55 14.63
N ASN A 269 -20.40 18.09 15.05
CA ASN A 269 -20.71 18.39 16.44
C ASN A 269 -22.00 17.73 16.98
N ASP A 270 -22.68 16.99 16.10
CA ASP A 270 -23.85 16.15 16.45
C ASP A 270 -23.68 14.79 15.72
N VAL A 271 -23.19 13.77 16.42
CA VAL A 271 -22.87 12.48 15.81
C VAL A 271 -23.76 11.39 16.37
N THR A 272 -24.46 10.68 15.49
CA THR A 272 -25.27 9.51 15.86
C THR A 272 -24.66 8.24 15.27
N ILE A 273 -24.36 7.27 16.12
CA ILE A 273 -23.81 5.97 15.72
C ILE A 273 -24.80 4.87 16.09
N THR A 274 -25.10 3.99 15.14
CA THR A 274 -25.93 2.81 15.36
C THR A 274 -25.16 1.55 15.02
N ARG A 275 -24.94 0.69 16.01
CA ARG A 275 -24.41 -0.65 15.79
C ARG A 275 -25.49 -1.53 15.16
N THR A 276 -25.11 -2.41 14.24
CA THR A 276 -26.04 -3.42 13.67
C THR A 276 -26.71 -4.22 14.78
N GLY A 277 -28.04 -4.22 14.84
CA GLY A 277 -28.82 -4.87 15.89
C GLY A 277 -28.82 -4.16 17.26
N GLY A 278 -28.29 -2.93 17.33
CA GLY A 278 -28.27 -2.12 18.55
C GLY A 278 -29.15 -0.87 18.44
N THR A 279 -29.29 -0.14 19.55
CA THR A 279 -29.93 1.17 19.59
C THR A 279 -28.95 2.26 19.18
N ALA A 280 -29.45 3.30 18.51
CA ALA A 280 -28.68 4.49 18.16
C ALA A 280 -28.16 5.19 19.42
N GLN A 281 -26.90 5.62 19.38
CA GLN A 281 -26.27 6.45 20.40
C GLN A 281 -25.90 7.78 19.79
N ASN A 282 -26.24 8.86 20.46
CA ASN A 282 -25.98 10.23 20.01
C ASN A 282 -24.98 10.91 20.95
N SER A 283 -24.05 11.64 20.40
CA SER A 283 -23.12 12.50 21.13
C SER A 283 -23.10 13.88 20.50
N LYS A 284 -23.24 14.91 21.34
CA LYS A 284 -23.28 16.32 20.92
C LYS A 284 -22.23 17.12 21.66
N ASN A 285 -21.54 17.98 20.90
CA ASN A 285 -20.68 19.02 21.46
C ASN A 285 -21.42 20.34 21.46
N THR A 286 -22.10 20.69 22.59
CA THR A 286 -22.95 21.87 22.71
C THR A 286 -22.17 23.15 22.48
N SER A 287 -20.93 23.28 22.98
CA SER A 287 -20.13 24.49 22.79
C SER A 287 -19.78 24.71 21.31
N SER A 288 -19.55 23.64 20.57
CA SER A 288 -19.34 23.73 19.11
C SER A 288 -20.62 24.07 18.38
N ILE A 289 -21.78 23.55 18.81
CA ILE A 289 -23.09 23.87 18.24
C ILE A 289 -23.42 25.33 18.46
N ASP A 290 -23.14 25.89 19.64
CA ASP A 290 -23.34 27.29 19.96
C ASP A 290 -22.51 28.23 19.07
N THR A 291 -21.33 27.77 18.64
CA THR A 291 -20.41 28.56 17.81
C THR A 291 -20.68 28.41 16.31
N TYR A 292 -20.94 27.20 15.85
CA TYR A 292 -20.93 26.83 14.42
C TYR A 292 -22.27 26.29 13.93
N PHE A 293 -23.31 26.32 14.75
CA PHE A 293 -24.56 25.64 14.45
C PHE A 293 -24.46 24.13 14.44
N ASN A 294 -25.56 23.40 14.25
CA ASN A 294 -25.60 21.95 14.26
C ASN A 294 -25.08 21.39 12.91
N HIS A 295 -23.98 20.61 12.95
CA HIS A 295 -23.39 19.88 11.83
C HIS A 295 -23.45 18.38 12.16
N SER A 296 -24.21 17.59 11.37
CA SER A 296 -24.44 16.15 11.57
C SER A 296 -24.04 15.30 10.36
#